data_a75f23d3776242b38be038ff4ed7122a
#
_entry.id   a75f23d3776242b38be038ff4ed7122a
#
_cell.length_a   1.000
_cell.length_b   1.000
_cell.length_c   1.000
_cell.angle_alpha   90.00
_cell.angle_beta   90.00
_cell.angle_gamma   90.00
#
_symmetry.space_group_name_H-M   'P 1'
#
loop_
_entity.id
_entity.type
_entity.pdbx_description
1 polymer ?
#
loop_
_entity_poly.entity_id
_entity_poly.type
_entity_poly.pdbx_seq_one_letter_code
_entity_poly.pdbx_strand_id
1 'polypeptide(L)'
;MPTIRCVHHLLSKATAQGHLHPLCGRNPTVCASLYADDAAIFVKPLKEDVQLLAATLASFGEVTGLLNNCAKSLVAPIQCDGIDLDSVLHAFPVIRSSFPMRYIGLPLSVKRLKRIHFQHLEDKIAGKLPPWQGRHVAATGRTILVKAVLTAIAIYHLTPLDIPVEVLQKIDSIRRAYLWAGTDKVSGGKCKVNWDLACKPKNKGGLGVLNLNKFARALRLRWLWFEWKDKSKPWIGMGLPCTDDDRHFFAAATTVTVGNGRTVRFWTSSWLGGLCPCDIDPGLYNLSRKKNSSVQQAMASNQWIANIDSSNGLSLEHIQQFANL
;
A
#
# COMPACT_ATOMS: atom_id res chain seq x y z
N MET A 1 -3.59 -23.42 5.90
CA MET A 1 -2.83 -23.34 7.17
C MET A 1 -3.74 -22.80 8.28
N PRO A 2 -4.53 -23.63 8.93
CA PRO A 2 -5.41 -23.19 10.01
C PRO A 2 -4.65 -22.85 11.30
N THR A 3 -3.51 -23.48 11.53
CA THR A 3 -2.79 -23.47 12.81
C THR A 3 -2.33 -22.07 13.26
N ILE A 4 -1.71 -21.26 12.38
CA ILE A 4 -1.21 -19.92 12.76
C ILE A 4 -2.37 -18.92 12.98
N ARG A 5 -3.54 -19.12 12.35
CA ARG A 5 -4.73 -18.30 12.63
C ARG A 5 -5.21 -18.41 14.08
N CYS A 6 -4.87 -19.51 14.76
CA CYS A 6 -5.16 -19.66 16.19
C CYS A 6 -4.41 -18.62 17.03
N VAL A 7 -3.17 -18.26 16.70
CA VAL A 7 -2.42 -17.21 17.42
C VAL A 7 -3.15 -15.86 17.32
N HIS A 8 -3.61 -15.48 16.12
CA HIS A 8 -4.41 -14.25 15.96
C HIS A 8 -5.70 -14.30 16.79
N HIS A 9 -6.38 -15.43 16.80
CA HIS A 9 -7.61 -15.59 17.57
C HIS A 9 -7.35 -15.52 19.09
N LEU A 10 -6.29 -16.16 19.58
CA LEU A 10 -5.87 -16.10 20.98
C LEU A 10 -5.55 -14.66 21.41
N LEU A 11 -4.74 -13.93 20.62
CA LEU A 11 -4.41 -12.54 20.90
C LEU A 11 -5.65 -11.63 20.87
N SER A 12 -6.53 -11.82 19.88
CA SER A 12 -7.78 -11.06 19.79
C SER A 12 -8.72 -11.33 20.98
N LYS A 13 -8.80 -12.58 21.44
CA LYS A 13 -9.57 -12.97 22.63
C LYS A 13 -8.96 -12.37 23.90
N ALA A 14 -7.63 -12.41 24.04
CA ALA A 14 -6.94 -11.78 25.16
C ALA A 14 -7.18 -10.26 25.21
N THR A 15 -7.18 -9.58 24.05
CA THR A 15 -7.54 -8.15 23.97
C THR A 15 -9.00 -7.91 24.37
N ALA A 16 -9.92 -8.73 23.86
CA ALA A 16 -11.35 -8.61 24.19
C ALA A 16 -11.65 -8.85 25.67
N GLN A 17 -10.87 -9.69 26.34
CA GLN A 17 -10.96 -10.00 27.78
C GLN A 17 -10.21 -8.99 28.66
N GLY A 18 -9.53 -8.00 28.08
CA GLY A 18 -8.77 -6.99 28.82
C GLY A 18 -7.43 -7.48 29.36
N HIS A 19 -6.97 -8.67 29.00
CA HIS A 19 -5.67 -9.21 29.41
C HIS A 19 -4.52 -8.62 28.59
N LEU A 20 -4.77 -8.23 27.34
CA LEU A 20 -3.84 -7.51 26.47
C LEU A 20 -4.37 -6.11 26.23
N HIS A 21 -3.54 -5.11 26.46
CA HIS A 21 -3.96 -3.73 26.31
C HIS A 21 -4.21 -3.39 24.83
N PRO A 22 -5.36 -2.78 24.49
CA PRO A 22 -5.65 -2.42 23.11
C PRO A 22 -4.67 -1.36 22.61
N LEU A 23 -4.25 -1.50 21.36
CA LEU A 23 -3.43 -0.49 20.70
C LEU A 23 -4.23 0.80 20.49
N CYS A 24 -3.58 1.95 20.65
CA CYS A 24 -4.22 3.24 20.37
C CYS A 24 -4.33 3.45 18.87
N GLY A 25 -5.50 3.87 18.37
CA GLY A 25 -5.70 4.19 16.96
C GLY A 25 -7.15 4.00 16.49
N ARG A 26 -7.40 4.34 15.24
CA ARG A 26 -8.74 4.28 14.62
C ARG A 26 -9.25 2.85 14.38
N ASN A 27 -8.35 1.87 14.34
CA ASN A 27 -8.69 0.45 14.15
C ASN A 27 -7.83 -0.44 15.07
N PRO A 28 -8.12 -0.50 16.37
CA PRO A 28 -7.30 -1.23 17.36
C PRO A 28 -7.40 -2.76 17.24
N THR A 29 -8.21 -3.30 16.32
CA THR A 29 -8.49 -4.74 16.22
C THR A 29 -7.42 -5.55 15.49
N VAL A 30 -6.46 -4.92 14.81
CA VAL A 30 -5.38 -5.62 14.09
C VAL A 30 -4.11 -5.58 14.91
N CYS A 31 -3.96 -6.54 15.84
CA CYS A 31 -2.72 -6.69 16.62
C CYS A 31 -1.70 -7.63 15.99
N ALA A 32 -2.06 -8.39 14.96
CA ALA A 32 -1.17 -9.34 14.31
C ALA A 32 -1.42 -9.44 12.81
N SER A 33 -0.34 -9.46 12.02
CA SER A 33 -0.34 -9.82 10.61
C SER A 33 0.42 -11.13 10.44
N LEU A 34 -0.26 -12.14 9.92
CA LEU A 34 0.26 -13.51 9.78
C LEU A 34 0.35 -13.90 8.32
N TYR A 35 1.51 -14.40 7.90
CA TYR A 35 1.72 -14.90 6.55
C TYR A 35 2.64 -16.13 6.58
N ALA A 36 2.09 -17.29 6.21
CA ALA A 36 2.77 -18.59 6.31
C ALA A 36 3.32 -18.82 7.74
N ASP A 37 4.63 -18.84 7.91
CA ASP A 37 5.36 -18.96 9.16
C ASP A 37 5.80 -17.60 9.75
N ASP A 38 5.68 -16.52 8.98
CA ASP A 38 6.04 -15.17 9.43
C ASP A 38 4.86 -14.52 10.18
N ALA A 39 5.15 -13.93 11.34
CA ALA A 39 4.21 -13.16 12.14
C ALA A 39 4.76 -11.76 12.47
N ALA A 40 4.01 -10.71 12.18
CA ALA A 40 4.25 -9.39 12.71
C ALA A 40 3.17 -9.08 13.76
N ILE A 41 3.57 -8.95 15.03
CA ILE A 41 2.67 -8.78 16.16
C ILE A 41 2.94 -7.39 16.76
N PHE A 42 1.88 -6.66 17.02
CA PHE A 42 1.94 -5.33 17.62
C PHE A 42 1.35 -5.39 19.02
N VAL A 43 2.17 -4.99 20.00
CA VAL A 43 1.78 -4.94 21.43
C VAL A 43 2.23 -3.63 22.04
N LYS A 44 1.59 -3.23 23.15
CA LYS A 44 2.08 -2.10 23.93
C LYS A 44 3.41 -2.48 24.62
N PRO A 45 4.31 -1.52 24.82
CA PRO A 45 5.58 -1.75 25.51
C PRO A 45 5.40 -1.83 27.04
N LEU A 46 4.50 -2.73 27.47
CA LEU A 46 4.21 -3.05 28.86
C LEU A 46 4.74 -4.44 29.17
N LYS A 47 5.29 -4.61 30.37
CA LYS A 47 5.86 -5.88 30.81
C LYS A 47 4.84 -7.02 30.80
N GLU A 48 3.63 -6.73 31.23
CA GLU A 48 2.51 -7.66 31.28
C GLU A 48 2.10 -8.14 29.88
N ASP A 49 2.02 -7.22 28.91
CA ASP A 49 1.64 -7.53 27.53
C ASP A 49 2.70 -8.41 26.83
N VAL A 50 3.98 -8.12 27.07
CA VAL A 50 5.09 -8.91 26.50
C VAL A 50 5.16 -10.30 27.16
N GLN A 51 4.93 -10.39 28.47
CA GLN A 51 4.87 -11.67 29.18
C GLN A 51 3.70 -12.53 28.68
N LEU A 52 2.53 -11.94 28.52
CA LEU A 52 1.35 -12.62 27.98
C LEU A 52 1.60 -13.11 26.55
N LEU A 53 2.22 -12.28 25.71
CA LEU A 53 2.61 -12.69 24.36
C LEU A 53 3.56 -13.88 24.39
N ALA A 54 4.61 -13.83 25.21
CA ALA A 54 5.59 -14.90 25.34
C ALA A 54 4.92 -16.21 25.82
N ALA A 55 4.06 -16.15 26.83
CA ALA A 55 3.32 -17.29 27.34
C ALA A 55 2.34 -17.86 26.29
N THR A 56 1.63 -17.00 25.56
CA THR A 56 0.71 -17.42 24.48
C THR A 56 1.46 -18.17 23.38
N LEU A 57 2.63 -17.65 22.93
CA LEU A 57 3.46 -18.30 21.92
C LEU A 57 4.06 -19.61 22.41
N ALA A 58 4.46 -19.68 23.69
CA ALA A 58 4.99 -20.92 24.29
C ALA A 58 3.90 -22.00 24.34
N SER A 59 2.71 -21.69 24.89
CA SER A 59 1.60 -22.64 24.96
C SER A 59 1.13 -23.09 23.56
N PHE A 60 1.12 -22.17 22.59
CA PHE A 60 0.85 -22.54 21.20
C PHE A 60 1.88 -23.52 20.65
N GLY A 61 3.18 -23.30 20.96
CA GLY A 61 4.26 -24.19 20.57
C GLY A 61 4.18 -25.57 21.19
N GLU A 62 3.83 -25.67 22.48
CA GLU A 62 3.64 -26.94 23.20
C GLU A 62 2.53 -27.79 22.58
N VAL A 63 1.41 -27.15 22.21
CA VAL A 63 0.24 -27.85 21.64
C VAL A 63 0.46 -28.25 20.18
N THR A 64 1.14 -27.41 19.41
CA THR A 64 1.24 -27.57 17.94
C THR A 64 2.58 -28.11 17.46
N GLY A 65 3.62 -28.12 18.31
CA GLY A 65 4.99 -28.39 17.93
C GLY A 65 5.69 -27.25 17.14
N LEU A 66 5.01 -26.11 16.93
CA LEU A 66 5.54 -24.96 16.19
C LEU A 66 6.19 -23.97 17.16
N LEU A 67 7.46 -24.16 17.45
CA LEU A 67 8.19 -23.31 18.38
C LEU A 67 8.65 -22.01 17.72
N ASN A 68 8.52 -20.90 18.47
CA ASN A 68 9.07 -19.62 18.05
C ASN A 68 10.59 -19.63 18.07
N ASN A 69 11.22 -19.15 17.00
CA ASN A 69 12.67 -19.00 16.93
C ASN A 69 13.09 -17.60 17.39
N CYS A 70 13.38 -17.44 18.68
CA CYS A 70 13.80 -16.16 19.27
C CYS A 70 15.07 -15.60 18.62
N ALA A 71 16.00 -16.46 18.16
CA ALA A 71 17.22 -16.02 17.51
C ALA A 71 17.00 -15.39 16.12
N LYS A 72 15.85 -15.64 15.49
CA LYS A 72 15.43 -15.03 14.22
C LYS A 72 14.36 -13.97 14.41
N SER A 73 13.73 -13.92 15.58
CA SER A 73 12.68 -12.95 15.89
C SER A 73 13.29 -11.59 16.20
N LEU A 74 12.67 -10.55 15.68
CA LEU A 74 13.10 -9.17 15.83
C LEU A 74 12.04 -8.35 16.55
N VAL A 75 12.46 -7.45 17.43
CA VAL A 75 11.61 -6.43 18.02
C VAL A 75 12.08 -5.04 17.58
N ALA A 76 11.15 -4.21 17.10
CA ALA A 76 11.44 -2.84 16.73
C ALA A 76 10.53 -1.88 17.52
N PRO A 77 11.06 -1.02 18.36
CA PRO A 77 10.28 -0.08 19.14
C PRO A 77 9.68 1.01 18.23
N ILE A 78 8.43 1.39 18.52
CA ILE A 78 7.71 2.48 17.85
C ILE A 78 7.24 3.47 18.92
N GLN A 79 7.78 4.69 18.94
CA GLN A 79 7.43 5.73 19.91
C GLN A 79 7.56 5.25 21.37
N CYS A 80 8.67 4.60 21.69
CA CYS A 80 8.97 4.07 23.02
C CYS A 80 10.00 4.93 23.76
N ASP A 81 10.07 6.24 23.49
CA ASP A 81 11.01 7.13 24.14
C ASP A 81 10.72 7.20 25.64
N GLY A 82 11.76 7.02 26.47
CA GLY A 82 11.64 7.03 27.93
C GLY A 82 11.17 5.72 28.57
N ILE A 83 10.96 4.65 27.77
CA ILE A 83 10.59 3.31 28.29
C ILE A 83 11.85 2.43 28.42
N ASP A 84 12.03 1.81 29.59
CA ASP A 84 13.08 0.80 29.79
C ASP A 84 12.71 -0.51 29.08
N LEU A 85 13.15 -0.60 27.83
CA LEU A 85 12.89 -1.77 26.99
C LEU A 85 13.61 -3.04 27.45
N ASP A 86 14.69 -2.92 28.22
CA ASP A 86 15.41 -4.10 28.75
C ASP A 86 14.55 -4.80 29.80
N SER A 87 13.93 -4.04 30.69
CA SER A 87 12.98 -4.57 31.68
C SER A 87 11.73 -5.14 31.01
N VAL A 88 11.20 -4.49 29.97
CA VAL A 88 9.98 -4.93 29.27
C VAL A 88 10.21 -6.24 28.49
N LEU A 89 11.35 -6.36 27.81
CA LEU A 89 11.68 -7.50 26.96
C LEU A 89 12.34 -8.68 27.69
N HIS A 90 12.56 -8.58 29.00
CA HIS A 90 13.23 -9.62 29.79
C HIS A 90 12.59 -11.00 29.63
N ALA A 91 11.25 -11.07 29.53
CA ALA A 91 10.50 -12.31 29.38
C ALA A 91 10.49 -12.85 27.93
N PHE A 92 10.96 -12.08 26.95
CA PHE A 92 10.95 -12.45 25.54
C PHE A 92 12.28 -12.08 24.90
N PRO A 93 13.31 -12.96 24.98
CA PRO A 93 14.68 -12.67 24.56
C PRO A 93 14.80 -12.69 23.04
N VAL A 94 14.45 -11.61 22.40
CA VAL A 94 14.50 -11.39 20.94
C VAL A 94 15.51 -10.31 20.58
N ILE A 95 15.98 -10.31 19.34
CA ILE A 95 16.97 -9.35 18.86
C ILE A 95 16.31 -7.98 18.65
N ARG A 96 16.88 -6.92 19.22
CA ARG A 96 16.47 -5.56 18.95
C ARG A 96 16.89 -5.13 17.55
N SER A 97 15.99 -4.52 16.84
CA SER A 97 16.19 -3.97 15.50
C SER A 97 15.61 -2.56 15.39
N SER A 98 15.99 -1.86 14.35
CA SER A 98 15.46 -0.55 14.00
C SER A 98 14.80 -0.58 12.62
N PHE A 99 13.88 0.36 12.38
CA PHE A 99 13.28 0.53 11.05
C PHE A 99 14.27 1.20 10.07
N PRO A 100 14.25 0.82 8.77
CA PRO A 100 13.40 -0.20 8.17
C PRO A 100 13.89 -1.62 8.45
N MET A 101 12.98 -2.52 8.80
CA MET A 101 13.24 -3.95 8.97
C MET A 101 12.61 -4.74 7.82
N ARG A 102 13.03 -5.99 7.65
CA ARG A 102 12.49 -6.83 6.57
C ARG A 102 11.31 -7.66 7.08
N TYR A 103 10.17 -7.57 6.39
CA TYR A 103 9.00 -8.41 6.61
C TYR A 103 8.46 -8.92 5.27
N ILE A 104 8.29 -10.23 5.14
CA ILE A 104 7.85 -10.89 3.89
C ILE A 104 8.72 -10.47 2.68
N GLY A 105 10.02 -10.29 2.88
CA GLY A 105 10.95 -9.87 1.83
C GLY A 105 10.85 -8.39 1.41
N LEU A 106 10.00 -7.59 2.08
CA LEU A 106 9.80 -6.17 1.83
C LEU A 106 10.35 -5.32 2.97
N PRO A 107 10.82 -4.09 2.72
CA PRO A 107 11.20 -3.17 3.78
C PRO A 107 9.95 -2.63 4.49
N LEU A 108 9.78 -2.98 5.76
CA LEU A 108 8.76 -2.43 6.64
C LEU A 108 9.32 -1.20 7.34
N SER A 109 8.61 -0.08 7.31
CA SER A 109 9.04 1.17 7.92
C SER A 109 7.87 1.99 8.45
N VAL A 110 8.07 2.70 9.55
CA VAL A 110 7.12 3.69 10.09
C VAL A 110 7.21 5.02 9.30
N LYS A 111 8.38 5.32 8.74
CA LYS A 111 8.63 6.54 7.95
C LYS A 111 8.65 6.21 6.47
N ARG A 112 8.45 7.23 5.61
CA ARG A 112 8.57 7.08 4.16
C ARG A 112 9.95 6.50 3.80
N LEU A 113 9.95 5.45 2.98
CA LEU A 113 11.15 4.79 2.51
C LEU A 113 11.94 5.71 1.57
N LYS A 114 13.25 5.79 1.80
CA LYS A 114 14.19 6.54 0.94
C LYS A 114 14.81 5.60 -0.10
N ARG A 115 15.41 6.15 -1.16
CA ARG A 115 16.09 5.40 -2.23
C ARG A 115 17.05 4.33 -1.70
N ILE A 116 17.81 4.64 -0.65
CA ILE A 116 18.80 3.71 -0.07
C ILE A 116 18.19 2.39 0.38
N HIS A 117 16.93 2.39 0.82
CA HIS A 117 16.23 1.21 1.31
C HIS A 117 15.85 0.24 0.17
N PHE A 118 15.95 0.67 -1.08
CA PHE A 118 15.67 -0.14 -2.27
C PHE A 118 16.93 -0.68 -2.95
N GLN A 119 18.14 -0.40 -2.42
CA GLN A 119 19.40 -0.89 -3.00
C GLN A 119 19.38 -2.41 -3.15
N HIS A 120 18.89 -3.13 -2.13
CA HIS A 120 18.75 -4.58 -2.19
C HIS A 120 17.86 -5.06 -3.36
N LEU A 121 16.82 -4.31 -3.71
CA LEU A 121 15.98 -4.63 -4.87
C LEU A 121 16.75 -4.44 -6.19
N GLU A 122 17.50 -3.33 -6.32
CA GLU A 122 18.35 -3.08 -7.48
C GLU A 122 19.37 -4.20 -7.65
N ASP A 123 20.08 -4.57 -6.57
CA ASP A 123 21.10 -5.63 -6.57
C ASP A 123 20.49 -7.02 -6.89
N LYS A 124 19.32 -7.31 -6.33
CA LYS A 124 18.59 -8.56 -6.60
C LYS A 124 18.19 -8.68 -8.07
N ILE A 125 17.77 -7.58 -8.70
CA ILE A 125 17.43 -7.55 -10.13
C ILE A 125 18.69 -7.66 -10.98
N ALA A 126 19.76 -6.94 -10.65
CA ALA A 126 21.03 -6.98 -11.38
C ALA A 126 21.68 -8.37 -11.32
N GLY A 127 21.67 -9.01 -10.14
CA GLY A 127 22.29 -10.33 -9.93
C GLY A 127 21.44 -11.51 -10.42
N LYS A 128 20.14 -11.29 -10.78
CA LYS A 128 19.25 -12.42 -11.11
C LYS A 128 19.58 -13.11 -12.43
N LEU A 129 20.09 -12.37 -13.39
CA LEU A 129 20.47 -12.89 -14.71
C LEU A 129 21.95 -12.60 -14.95
N PRO A 130 22.85 -13.59 -14.74
CA PRO A 130 24.28 -13.41 -14.92
C PRO A 130 24.62 -12.95 -16.35
N PRO A 131 25.53 -12.00 -16.53
CA PRO A 131 25.88 -11.45 -17.85
C PRO A 131 26.39 -12.48 -18.86
N TRP A 132 27.08 -13.52 -18.40
CA TRP A 132 27.58 -14.59 -19.27
C TRP A 132 26.45 -15.39 -19.93
N GLN A 133 25.35 -15.65 -19.20
CA GLN A 133 24.18 -16.30 -19.79
C GLN A 133 23.46 -15.42 -20.80
N GLY A 134 23.33 -14.13 -20.51
CA GLY A 134 22.65 -13.17 -21.38
C GLY A 134 23.30 -12.99 -22.74
N ARG A 135 24.60 -13.15 -22.85
CA ARG A 135 25.33 -13.06 -24.12
C ARG A 135 25.02 -14.23 -25.07
N HIS A 136 24.75 -15.40 -24.56
CA HIS A 136 24.44 -16.60 -25.36
C HIS A 136 22.94 -16.73 -25.68
N VAL A 137 22.08 -15.94 -25.06
CA VAL A 137 20.64 -15.97 -25.32
C VAL A 137 20.28 -15.01 -26.46
N ALA A 138 19.48 -15.50 -27.42
CA ALA A 138 18.96 -14.68 -28.51
C ALA A 138 18.10 -13.50 -27.99
N ALA A 139 17.95 -12.42 -28.78
CA ALA A 139 17.21 -11.22 -28.40
C ALA A 139 15.75 -11.51 -28.01
N THR A 140 15.09 -12.46 -28.67
CA THR A 140 13.75 -12.93 -28.30
C THR A 140 13.70 -13.58 -26.93
N GLY A 141 14.67 -14.47 -26.62
CA GLY A 141 14.82 -15.07 -25.30
C GLY A 141 15.09 -14.04 -24.20
N ARG A 142 15.98 -13.06 -24.47
CA ARG A 142 16.22 -11.94 -23.54
C ARG A 142 14.96 -11.12 -23.28
N THR A 143 14.14 -10.90 -24.31
CA THR A 143 12.85 -10.22 -24.15
C THR A 143 11.92 -10.97 -23.19
N ILE A 144 11.86 -12.30 -23.32
CA ILE A 144 11.06 -13.15 -22.42
C ILE A 144 11.61 -13.07 -20.98
N LEU A 145 12.91 -13.19 -20.79
CA LEU A 145 13.54 -13.12 -19.47
C LEU A 145 13.34 -11.76 -18.79
N VAL A 146 13.45 -10.65 -19.54
CA VAL A 146 13.13 -9.32 -19.03
C VAL A 146 11.67 -9.24 -18.55
N LYS A 147 10.73 -9.78 -19.30
CA LYS A 147 9.31 -9.76 -18.94
C LYS A 147 8.98 -10.68 -17.77
N ALA A 148 9.39 -11.93 -17.85
CA ALA A 148 8.98 -12.99 -16.91
C ALA A 148 9.80 -12.99 -15.62
N VAL A 149 11.06 -12.54 -15.66
CA VAL A 149 11.96 -12.61 -14.50
C VAL A 149 12.21 -11.21 -13.90
N LEU A 150 12.88 -10.33 -14.63
CA LEU A 150 13.30 -9.03 -14.09
C LEU A 150 12.11 -8.14 -13.74
N THR A 151 11.07 -8.15 -14.56
CA THR A 151 9.84 -7.39 -14.31
C THR A 151 9.06 -7.97 -13.13
N ALA A 152 8.95 -9.29 -13.01
CA ALA A 152 8.21 -9.93 -11.94
C ALA A 152 8.77 -9.61 -10.54
N ILE A 153 10.09 -9.53 -10.40
CA ILE A 153 10.74 -9.13 -9.14
C ILE A 153 10.33 -7.70 -8.75
N ALA A 154 10.30 -6.77 -9.71
CA ALA A 154 9.89 -5.39 -9.46
C ALA A 154 8.41 -5.30 -9.06
N ILE A 155 7.52 -6.03 -9.73
CA ILE A 155 6.06 -6.01 -9.48
C ILE A 155 5.73 -6.36 -8.04
N TYR A 156 6.41 -7.33 -7.44
CA TYR A 156 6.19 -7.73 -6.06
C TYR A 156 6.35 -6.54 -5.09
N HIS A 157 7.38 -5.72 -5.30
CA HIS A 157 7.66 -4.54 -4.49
C HIS A 157 6.74 -3.36 -4.82
N LEU A 158 6.35 -3.21 -6.09
CA LEU A 158 5.43 -2.15 -6.54
C LEU A 158 4.00 -2.30 -6.00
N THR A 159 3.63 -3.50 -5.58
CA THR A 159 2.26 -3.77 -5.10
C THR A 159 1.93 -3.04 -3.81
N PRO A 160 2.75 -3.12 -2.74
CA PRO A 160 2.48 -2.44 -1.47
C PRO A 160 3.28 -1.15 -1.27
N LEU A 161 4.33 -0.89 -2.07
CA LEU A 161 5.27 0.20 -1.81
C LEU A 161 5.19 1.29 -2.87
N ASP A 162 5.28 2.55 -2.41
CA ASP A 162 5.54 3.70 -3.29
C ASP A 162 7.05 3.81 -3.51
N ILE A 163 7.50 3.26 -4.66
CA ILE A 163 8.93 3.23 -5.01
C ILE A 163 9.31 4.55 -5.69
N PRO A 164 10.39 5.21 -5.24
CA PRO A 164 10.90 6.42 -5.89
C PRO A 164 11.18 6.23 -7.38
N VAL A 165 10.91 7.27 -8.17
CA VAL A 165 11.07 7.23 -9.64
C VAL A 165 12.50 6.92 -10.06
N GLU A 166 13.50 7.41 -9.31
CA GLU A 166 14.93 7.14 -9.56
C GLU A 166 15.26 5.64 -9.46
N VAL A 167 14.65 4.93 -8.51
CA VAL A 167 14.81 3.48 -8.36
C VAL A 167 14.20 2.76 -9.57
N LEU A 168 13.02 3.17 -10.01
CA LEU A 168 12.36 2.60 -11.20
C LEU A 168 13.19 2.85 -12.46
N GLN A 169 13.75 4.05 -12.63
CA GLN A 169 14.65 4.38 -13.73
C GLN A 169 15.92 3.51 -13.71
N LYS A 170 16.48 3.25 -12.52
CA LYS A 170 17.63 2.37 -12.37
C LYS A 170 17.30 0.94 -12.75
N ILE A 171 16.16 0.41 -12.28
CA ILE A 171 15.66 -0.92 -12.66
C ILE A 171 15.45 -0.99 -14.18
N ASP A 172 14.86 0.03 -14.78
CA ASP A 172 14.67 0.10 -16.25
C ASP A 172 16.00 0.16 -17.01
N SER A 173 17.02 0.80 -16.45
CA SER A 173 18.37 0.79 -17.01
C SER A 173 18.95 -0.63 -17.05
N ILE A 174 18.80 -1.42 -15.97
CA ILE A 174 19.25 -2.82 -15.90
C ILE A 174 18.47 -3.67 -16.92
N ARG A 175 17.13 -3.54 -16.97
CA ARG A 175 16.26 -4.27 -17.90
C ARG A 175 16.61 -3.98 -19.36
N ARG A 176 16.86 -2.71 -19.70
CA ARG A 176 17.29 -2.27 -21.03
C ARG A 176 18.64 -2.81 -21.39
N ALA A 177 19.61 -2.76 -20.47
CA ALA A 177 20.93 -3.29 -20.68
C ALA A 177 20.91 -4.79 -20.98
N TYR A 178 20.16 -5.54 -20.19
CA TYR A 178 19.99 -6.97 -20.42
C TYR A 178 19.29 -7.27 -21.76
N LEU A 179 18.25 -6.53 -22.10
CA LEU A 179 17.54 -6.70 -23.37
C LEU A 179 18.45 -6.54 -24.58
N TRP A 180 19.22 -5.44 -24.61
CA TRP A 180 20.02 -5.09 -25.81
C TRP A 180 21.39 -5.72 -25.82
N ALA A 181 22.08 -5.79 -24.70
CA ALA A 181 23.44 -6.27 -24.61
C ALA A 181 23.60 -7.64 -23.92
N GLY A 182 22.56 -8.14 -23.22
CA GLY A 182 22.68 -9.35 -22.40
C GLY A 182 23.54 -9.16 -21.15
N THR A 183 23.75 -7.92 -20.71
CA THR A 183 24.62 -7.52 -19.59
C THR A 183 23.87 -6.58 -18.66
N ASP A 184 24.46 -6.22 -17.52
CA ASP A 184 23.92 -5.28 -16.56
C ASP A 184 24.11 -3.80 -16.95
N LYS A 185 25.01 -3.53 -17.94
CA LYS A 185 25.31 -2.19 -18.45
C LYS A 185 25.28 -2.18 -19.97
N VAL A 186 24.80 -1.09 -20.54
CA VAL A 186 24.77 -0.88 -22.00
C VAL A 186 25.20 0.54 -22.34
N SER A 187 26.06 0.70 -23.35
CA SER A 187 26.34 1.98 -23.99
C SER A 187 25.24 2.38 -24.96
N GLY A 188 24.96 3.68 -25.08
CA GLY A 188 23.83 4.22 -25.85
C GLY A 188 23.70 3.70 -27.28
N GLY A 189 24.82 3.55 -28.01
CA GLY A 189 24.83 3.06 -29.39
C GLY A 189 24.37 1.61 -29.60
N LYS A 190 24.24 0.81 -28.53
CA LYS A 190 23.74 -0.56 -28.59
C LYS A 190 22.22 -0.66 -28.42
N CYS A 191 21.55 0.41 -28.00
CA CYS A 191 20.10 0.44 -27.84
C CYS A 191 19.44 0.63 -29.21
N LYS A 192 18.76 -0.39 -29.72
CA LYS A 192 18.16 -0.39 -31.08
C LYS A 192 16.94 0.52 -31.21
N VAL A 193 16.19 0.71 -30.13
CA VAL A 193 14.99 1.56 -30.08
C VAL A 193 14.88 2.25 -28.72
N ASN A 194 14.12 3.34 -28.71
CA ASN A 194 13.76 4.03 -27.47
C ASN A 194 13.04 3.08 -26.52
N TRP A 195 13.31 3.21 -25.20
CA TRP A 195 12.72 2.35 -24.18
C TRP A 195 11.20 2.46 -24.09
N ASP A 196 10.65 3.67 -24.26
CA ASP A 196 9.21 3.87 -24.26
C ASP A 196 8.53 3.18 -25.45
N LEU A 197 9.20 3.11 -26.61
CA LEU A 197 8.73 2.35 -27.76
C LEU A 197 8.76 0.84 -27.47
N ALA A 198 9.85 0.33 -26.87
CA ALA A 198 9.93 -1.06 -26.43
C ALA A 198 8.82 -1.43 -25.43
N CYS A 199 8.39 -0.46 -24.60
CA CYS A 199 7.30 -0.65 -23.63
C CYS A 199 5.89 -0.58 -24.23
N LYS A 200 5.72 -0.14 -25.51
CA LYS A 200 4.39 -0.16 -26.14
C LYS A 200 3.88 -1.58 -26.32
N PRO A 201 2.54 -1.78 -26.36
CA PRO A 201 1.93 -3.06 -26.69
C PRO A 201 2.38 -3.58 -28.07
N LYS A 202 2.39 -4.90 -28.27
CA LYS A 202 2.81 -5.50 -29.53
C LYS A 202 1.97 -5.04 -30.73
N ASN A 203 0.66 -4.88 -30.56
CA ASN A 203 -0.26 -4.36 -31.58
C ASN A 203 -0.04 -2.89 -31.93
N LYS A 204 0.82 -2.18 -31.17
CA LYS A 204 1.26 -0.79 -31.43
C LYS A 204 2.75 -0.70 -31.77
N GLY A 205 3.34 -1.79 -32.25
CA GLY A 205 4.73 -1.85 -32.70
C GLY A 205 5.78 -1.95 -31.59
N GLY A 206 5.38 -2.16 -30.33
CA GLY A 206 6.32 -2.34 -29.21
C GLY A 206 6.64 -3.80 -28.92
N LEU A 207 7.55 -4.03 -27.97
CA LEU A 207 7.86 -5.38 -27.48
C LEU A 207 6.92 -5.84 -26.37
N GLY A 208 6.05 -4.97 -25.86
CA GLY A 208 5.14 -5.24 -24.74
C GLY A 208 5.89 -5.48 -23.42
N VAL A 209 7.01 -4.83 -23.20
CA VAL A 209 7.69 -4.76 -21.89
C VAL A 209 6.89 -3.81 -21.01
N LEU A 210 6.59 -4.17 -19.77
CA LEU A 210 5.84 -3.28 -18.89
C LEU A 210 6.64 -2.01 -18.55
N ASN A 211 6.04 -0.84 -18.76
CA ASN A 211 6.55 0.41 -18.22
C ASN A 211 6.29 0.43 -16.71
N LEU A 212 7.33 0.40 -15.89
CA LEU A 212 7.20 0.25 -14.43
C LEU A 212 6.50 1.44 -13.78
N ASN A 213 6.72 2.66 -14.25
CA ASN A 213 6.04 3.84 -13.71
C ASN A 213 4.52 3.77 -13.92
N LYS A 214 4.08 3.45 -15.14
CA LYS A 214 2.65 3.30 -15.46
C LYS A 214 2.03 2.12 -14.71
N PHE A 215 2.78 1.04 -14.57
CA PHE A 215 2.32 -0.15 -13.88
C PHE A 215 2.24 0.07 -12.36
N ALA A 216 3.21 0.75 -11.77
CA ALA A 216 3.16 1.18 -10.36
C ALA A 216 1.90 2.01 -10.07
N ARG A 217 1.61 2.98 -10.95
CA ARG A 217 0.39 3.78 -10.85
C ARG A 217 -0.87 2.92 -10.91
N ALA A 218 -0.95 1.98 -11.86
CA ALA A 218 -2.08 1.07 -11.97
C ALA A 218 -2.27 0.20 -10.72
N LEU A 219 -1.18 -0.26 -10.09
CA LEU A 219 -1.23 -1.02 -8.84
C LEU A 219 -1.68 -0.16 -7.65
N ARG A 220 -1.31 1.13 -7.61
CA ARG A 220 -1.82 2.07 -6.58
C ARG A 220 -3.32 2.35 -6.75
N LEU A 221 -3.78 2.58 -7.98
CA LEU A 221 -5.21 2.77 -8.27
C LEU A 221 -6.08 1.58 -7.81
N ARG A 222 -5.52 0.37 -7.80
CA ARG A 222 -6.21 -0.82 -7.27
C ARG A 222 -6.60 -0.67 -5.80
N TRP A 223 -5.82 0.02 -4.98
CA TRP A 223 -6.15 0.27 -3.58
C TRP A 223 -7.39 1.15 -3.44
N LEU A 224 -7.52 2.20 -4.28
CA LEU A 224 -8.71 3.05 -4.33
C LEU A 224 -9.95 2.26 -4.75
N TRP A 225 -9.80 1.34 -5.71
CA TRP A 225 -10.87 0.44 -6.12
C TRP A 225 -11.33 -0.47 -4.98
N PHE A 226 -10.40 -1.07 -4.24
CA PHE A 226 -10.75 -1.94 -3.12
C PHE A 226 -11.37 -1.16 -1.95
N GLU A 227 -10.86 0.03 -1.63
CA GLU A 227 -11.45 0.94 -0.63
C GLU A 227 -12.90 1.27 -0.98
N TRP A 228 -13.16 1.49 -2.26
CA TRP A 228 -14.49 1.81 -2.74
C TRP A 228 -15.43 0.59 -2.68
N LYS A 229 -14.96 -0.58 -3.14
CA LYS A 229 -15.80 -1.78 -3.30
C LYS A 229 -16.10 -2.50 -1.98
N ASP A 230 -15.15 -2.53 -1.06
CA ASP A 230 -15.24 -3.36 0.16
C ASP A 230 -14.73 -2.60 1.39
N LYS A 231 -15.68 -2.04 2.12
CA LYS A 231 -15.39 -1.25 3.34
C LYS A 231 -15.09 -2.12 4.58
N SER A 232 -15.17 -3.44 4.48
CA SER A 232 -14.88 -4.37 5.58
C SER A 232 -13.38 -4.66 5.74
N LYS A 233 -12.54 -4.20 4.82
CA LYS A 233 -11.09 -4.42 4.86
C LYS A 233 -10.45 -3.72 6.07
N PRO A 234 -9.53 -4.40 6.79
CA PRO A 234 -8.96 -3.88 8.04
C PRO A 234 -8.12 -2.60 7.85
N TRP A 235 -7.66 -2.32 6.64
CA TRP A 235 -6.87 -1.13 6.30
C TRP A 235 -7.71 0.08 5.83
N ILE A 236 -9.04 -0.05 5.78
CA ILE A 236 -9.92 1.07 5.44
C ILE A 236 -9.79 2.20 6.47
N GLY A 237 -9.62 3.42 5.97
CA GLY A 237 -9.37 4.62 6.80
C GLY A 237 -7.92 4.82 7.19
N MET A 238 -7.01 3.91 6.80
CA MET A 238 -5.56 4.13 6.86
C MET A 238 -5.07 4.91 5.63
N GLY A 239 -3.87 5.49 5.71
CA GLY A 239 -3.23 6.14 4.57
C GLY A 239 -2.91 5.14 3.47
N LEU A 240 -3.52 5.31 2.29
CA LEU A 240 -3.20 4.49 1.12
C LEU A 240 -1.93 4.99 0.43
N PRO A 241 -1.18 4.11 -0.26
CA PRO A 241 -0.01 4.49 -1.04
C PRO A 241 -0.40 5.17 -2.37
N CYS A 242 -1.33 6.12 -2.31
CA CYS A 242 -1.89 6.83 -3.46
C CYS A 242 -1.62 8.34 -3.31
N THR A 243 -1.16 8.97 -4.38
CA THR A 243 -1.01 10.43 -4.47
C THR A 243 -2.36 11.09 -4.77
N ASP A 244 -2.44 12.41 -4.62
CA ASP A 244 -3.63 13.18 -5.03
C ASP A 244 -3.88 13.06 -6.53
N ASP A 245 -2.83 13.05 -7.35
CA ASP A 245 -2.94 12.79 -8.79
C ASP A 245 -3.51 11.40 -9.10
N ASP A 246 -3.19 10.38 -8.31
CA ASP A 246 -3.77 9.05 -8.47
C ASP A 246 -5.27 9.08 -8.13
N ARG A 247 -5.68 9.84 -7.12
CA ARG A 247 -7.09 10.01 -6.72
C ARG A 247 -7.88 10.76 -7.78
N HIS A 248 -7.35 11.87 -8.29
CA HIS A 248 -7.97 12.63 -9.38
C HIS A 248 -8.09 11.77 -10.65
N PHE A 249 -7.04 11.04 -11.02
CA PHE A 249 -7.09 10.14 -12.17
C PHE A 249 -8.12 9.02 -11.97
N PHE A 250 -8.21 8.45 -10.77
CA PHE A 250 -9.19 7.41 -10.46
C PHE A 250 -10.62 7.96 -10.57
N ALA A 251 -10.89 9.15 -10.03
CA ALA A 251 -12.18 9.81 -10.14
C ALA A 251 -12.57 10.09 -11.61
N ALA A 252 -11.62 10.58 -12.41
CA ALA A 252 -11.84 10.86 -13.84
C ALA A 252 -12.01 9.56 -14.69
N ALA A 253 -11.40 8.46 -14.28
CA ALA A 253 -11.46 7.18 -15.00
C ALA A 253 -12.62 6.27 -14.57
N THR A 254 -13.39 6.66 -13.55
CA THR A 254 -14.50 5.87 -13.01
C THR A 254 -15.80 6.64 -13.10
N THR A 255 -16.86 5.95 -13.52
CA THR A 255 -18.23 6.45 -13.45
C THR A 255 -18.97 5.77 -12.32
N VAL A 256 -19.72 6.56 -11.56
CA VAL A 256 -20.51 6.06 -10.43
C VAL A 256 -21.98 6.02 -10.86
N THR A 257 -22.54 4.81 -10.90
CA THR A 257 -23.99 4.64 -11.04
C THR A 257 -24.62 4.63 -9.65
N VAL A 258 -25.49 5.59 -9.38
CA VAL A 258 -26.18 5.69 -8.10
C VAL A 258 -27.31 4.66 -8.04
N GLY A 259 -27.19 3.68 -7.16
CA GLY A 259 -28.28 2.76 -6.81
C GLY A 259 -29.16 3.36 -5.72
N ASN A 260 -29.10 2.81 -4.50
CA ASN A 260 -29.84 3.35 -3.35
C ASN A 260 -29.17 4.58 -2.68
N GLY A 261 -28.07 5.05 -3.19
CA GLY A 261 -27.33 6.23 -2.73
C GLY A 261 -26.67 6.15 -1.35
N ARG A 262 -26.73 4.98 -0.67
CA ARG A 262 -26.19 4.82 0.70
C ARG A 262 -24.67 4.82 0.77
N THR A 263 -23.99 4.33 -0.25
CA THR A 263 -22.53 4.15 -0.28
C THR A 263 -21.82 5.22 -1.09
N VAL A 264 -22.52 5.92 -1.96
CA VAL A 264 -21.98 6.98 -2.81
C VAL A 264 -21.96 8.30 -2.03
N ARG A 265 -20.81 8.96 -1.97
CA ARG A 265 -20.65 10.25 -1.30
C ARG A 265 -21.19 11.37 -2.19
N PHE A 266 -21.99 12.26 -1.64
CA PHE A 266 -22.60 13.35 -2.37
C PHE A 266 -21.53 14.24 -3.03
N TRP A 267 -20.59 14.76 -2.26
CA TRP A 267 -19.64 15.74 -2.75
C TRP A 267 -18.49 15.16 -3.57
N THR A 268 -17.95 14.00 -3.17
CA THR A 268 -16.64 13.51 -3.65
C THR A 268 -16.71 12.31 -4.58
N SER A 269 -17.91 11.82 -4.93
CA SER A 269 -18.06 10.76 -5.93
C SER A 269 -18.54 11.34 -7.25
N SER A 270 -18.06 10.79 -8.38
CA SER A 270 -18.39 11.24 -9.74
C SER A 270 -19.74 10.70 -10.22
N TRP A 271 -20.82 11.00 -9.49
CA TRP A 271 -22.16 10.49 -9.76
C TRP A 271 -23.03 11.43 -10.59
N LEU A 272 -22.70 12.72 -10.67
CA LEU A 272 -23.46 13.72 -11.41
C LEU A 272 -22.89 13.84 -12.84
N GLY A 273 -23.42 13.06 -13.77
CA GLY A 273 -22.93 13.06 -15.15
C GLY A 273 -21.46 12.66 -15.32
N GLY A 274 -20.89 11.91 -14.36
CA GLY A 274 -19.47 11.53 -14.34
C GLY A 274 -18.55 12.56 -13.66
N LEU A 275 -19.11 13.64 -13.12
CA LEU A 275 -18.38 14.67 -12.38
C LEU A 275 -18.68 14.59 -10.88
N CYS A 276 -17.74 15.04 -10.06
CA CYS A 276 -17.93 15.20 -8.63
C CYS A 276 -18.55 16.59 -8.35
N PRO A 277 -19.60 16.69 -7.53
CA PRO A 277 -20.14 18.00 -7.14
C PRO A 277 -19.10 18.96 -6.56
N CYS A 278 -18.09 18.47 -5.83
CA CYS A 278 -17.02 19.31 -5.31
C CYS A 278 -16.11 19.92 -6.40
N ASP A 279 -16.03 19.29 -7.58
CA ASP A 279 -15.25 19.81 -8.71
C ASP A 279 -16.08 20.80 -9.55
N ILE A 280 -17.42 20.60 -9.59
CA ILE A 280 -18.34 21.51 -10.22
C ILE A 280 -18.44 22.81 -9.40
N ASP A 281 -18.63 22.67 -8.08
CA ASP A 281 -18.86 23.77 -7.16
C ASP A 281 -17.95 23.72 -5.93
N PRO A 282 -16.66 24.08 -6.10
CA PRO A 282 -15.70 24.06 -5.00
C PRO A 282 -16.05 25.01 -3.85
N GLY A 283 -16.71 26.13 -4.18
CA GLY A 283 -17.14 27.12 -3.19
C GLY A 283 -18.17 26.56 -2.22
N LEU A 284 -19.24 25.95 -2.75
CA LEU A 284 -20.28 25.31 -1.92
C LEU A 284 -19.73 24.11 -1.14
N TYR A 285 -18.84 23.32 -1.76
CA TYR A 285 -18.15 22.23 -1.05
C TYR A 285 -17.39 22.72 0.18
N ASN A 286 -16.69 23.87 0.07
CA ASN A 286 -15.94 24.43 1.20
C ASN A 286 -16.86 24.89 2.33
N LEU A 287 -18.03 25.44 2.00
CA LEU A 287 -19.06 25.87 2.95
C LEU A 287 -19.88 24.72 3.53
N SER A 288 -19.78 23.52 2.99
CA SER A 288 -20.54 22.38 3.48
C SER A 288 -20.03 21.89 4.84
N ARG A 289 -20.92 21.86 5.83
CA ARG A 289 -20.66 21.32 7.19
C ARG A 289 -20.56 19.79 7.20
N LYS A 290 -21.20 19.08 6.23
CA LYS A 290 -21.25 17.62 6.16
C LYS A 290 -20.69 17.10 4.83
N LYS A 291 -19.37 17.23 4.64
CA LYS A 291 -18.65 16.84 3.42
C LYS A 291 -18.70 15.32 3.10
N ASN A 292 -18.97 14.50 4.10
CA ASN A 292 -18.95 13.02 3.99
C ASN A 292 -20.34 12.39 3.88
N SER A 293 -21.41 13.17 3.68
CA SER A 293 -22.78 12.66 3.52
C SER A 293 -22.90 11.74 2.32
N SER A 294 -23.72 10.68 2.42
CA SER A 294 -24.10 9.89 1.26
C SER A 294 -25.10 10.66 0.37
N VAL A 295 -25.21 10.26 -0.90
CA VAL A 295 -26.20 10.83 -1.82
C VAL A 295 -27.62 10.69 -1.24
N GLN A 296 -27.93 9.53 -0.67
CA GLN A 296 -29.22 9.32 -0.01
C GLN A 296 -29.48 10.32 1.12
N GLN A 297 -28.48 10.53 1.99
CA GLN A 297 -28.61 11.47 3.11
C GLN A 297 -28.69 12.92 2.65
N ALA A 298 -27.90 13.26 1.65
CA ALA A 298 -27.84 14.62 1.12
C ALA A 298 -29.13 15.02 0.40
N MET A 299 -29.67 14.09 -0.40
CA MET A 299 -30.91 14.32 -1.18
C MET A 299 -32.19 14.16 -0.34
N ALA A 300 -32.13 13.49 0.81
CA ALA A 300 -33.28 13.38 1.70
C ALA A 300 -33.70 14.76 2.21
N SER A 301 -34.88 15.23 1.78
CA SER A 301 -35.42 16.59 2.11
C SER A 301 -34.44 17.71 1.84
N ASN A 302 -33.63 17.59 0.79
CA ASN A 302 -32.60 18.55 0.40
C ASN A 302 -31.63 18.95 1.51
N GLN A 303 -31.28 17.97 2.34
CA GLN A 303 -30.37 18.15 3.50
C GLN A 303 -28.99 18.73 3.12
N TRP A 304 -28.53 18.53 1.89
CA TRP A 304 -27.28 19.10 1.43
C TRP A 304 -27.30 20.62 1.42
N ILE A 305 -28.46 21.23 1.10
CA ILE A 305 -28.69 22.71 1.12
C ILE A 305 -28.64 23.19 2.57
N ALA A 306 -29.38 22.54 3.47
CA ALA A 306 -29.43 22.89 4.88
C ALA A 306 -28.04 22.76 5.58
N ASN A 307 -27.15 21.98 5.00
CA ASN A 307 -25.77 21.78 5.51
C ASN A 307 -24.76 22.81 4.98
N ILE A 308 -25.15 23.74 4.13
CA ILE A 308 -24.29 24.84 3.67
C ILE A 308 -24.26 25.92 4.75
N ASP A 309 -23.06 26.34 5.13
CA ASP A 309 -22.88 27.43 6.09
C ASP A 309 -23.11 28.77 5.42
N SER A 310 -24.25 29.38 5.69
CA SER A 310 -24.64 30.73 5.20
C SER A 310 -24.39 31.81 6.22
N SER A 311 -23.73 31.53 7.34
CA SER A 311 -23.55 32.49 8.45
C SER A 311 -22.82 33.78 8.04
N ASN A 312 -21.91 33.70 7.06
CA ASN A 312 -21.15 34.83 6.53
C ASN A 312 -21.75 35.43 5.23
N GLY A 313 -22.99 35.07 4.86
CA GLY A 313 -23.62 35.41 3.58
C GLY A 313 -23.08 34.51 2.43
N LEU A 314 -23.94 34.34 1.42
CA LEU A 314 -23.56 33.67 0.17
C LEU A 314 -23.21 34.73 -0.88
N SER A 315 -22.05 34.58 -1.54
CA SER A 315 -21.69 35.45 -2.66
C SER A 315 -22.56 35.14 -3.88
N LEU A 316 -22.63 36.08 -4.85
CA LEU A 316 -23.32 35.85 -6.13
C LEU A 316 -22.73 34.60 -6.85
N GLU A 317 -21.46 34.37 -6.74
CA GLU A 317 -20.79 33.18 -7.29
C GLU A 317 -21.33 31.90 -6.66
N HIS A 318 -21.51 31.86 -5.33
CA HIS A 318 -22.09 30.69 -4.64
C HIS A 318 -23.55 30.46 -5.07
N ILE A 319 -24.33 31.53 -5.35
CA ILE A 319 -25.71 31.39 -5.82
C ILE A 319 -25.75 30.84 -7.24
N GLN A 320 -24.83 31.27 -8.11
CA GLN A 320 -24.69 30.72 -9.46
C GLN A 320 -24.26 29.23 -9.42
N GLN A 321 -23.30 28.90 -8.58
CA GLN A 321 -22.86 27.52 -8.37
C GLN A 321 -24.01 26.63 -7.88
N PHE A 322 -24.84 27.16 -6.98
CA PHE A 322 -26.00 26.44 -6.47
C PHE A 322 -27.01 26.08 -7.59
N ALA A 323 -27.15 26.93 -8.62
CA ALA A 323 -28.03 26.68 -9.75
C ALA A 323 -27.48 25.58 -10.70
N ASN A 324 -26.19 25.26 -10.63
CA ASN A 324 -25.55 24.24 -11.46
C ASN A 324 -25.60 22.83 -10.83
N LEU A 325 -25.89 22.71 -9.55
CA LEU A 325 -26.06 21.47 -8.80
C LEU A 325 -27.50 21.00 -8.69
#